data_8c89e2d488c4b9691ee62d5e21d2a609
#
_entry.id   8c89e2d488c4b9691ee62d5e21d2a609
#
_cell.length_a   1.000
_cell.length_b   1.000
_cell.length_c   1.000
_cell.angle_alpha   90.00
_cell.angle_beta   90.00
_cell.angle_gamma   90.00
#
_symmetry.space_group_name_H-M   'P 1'
#
loop_
_entity.id
_entity.type
_entity.pdbx_description
1 polymer ?
#
loop_
_entity_poly.entity_id
_entity_poly.type
_entity_poly.pdbx_seq_one_letter_code
_entity_poly.pdbx_strand_id
1 'polypeptide(L)'
;MNRDFKADRPNQKWVTDISYIPTKQGFLYLSVIRDLYDNSIIAYKTATQQTINLVLNTIRAAKRKEKVTEELQLHSDQGFQYTSLAYFNLTQSYGITQSMSRRGNPYDNALAENFFSILKTECIHRIKLQSFNEARKVIDEYIYFYNNQRIQLKTKLTPIEYRRQYVA
;
A
#
# COMPACT_ATOMS: atom_id res chain seq x y z
N MET A 1 -11.78 6.81 -9.62
CA MET A 1 -12.56 5.95 -8.69
C MET A 1 -13.86 6.57 -8.18
N ASN A 2 -13.99 7.86 -8.23
CA ASN A 2 -15.21 8.61 -7.86
C ASN A 2 -15.88 8.09 -6.55
N ARG A 3 -15.05 7.83 -5.51
CA ARG A 3 -15.43 7.28 -4.19
C ARG A 3 -15.99 5.85 -4.22
N ASP A 4 -15.96 5.16 -5.36
CA ASP A 4 -16.28 3.74 -5.41
C ASP A 4 -15.02 2.93 -5.11
N PHE A 5 -14.87 2.55 -3.85
CA PHE A 5 -13.71 1.80 -3.37
C PHE A 5 -13.99 0.31 -3.23
N LYS A 6 -15.16 -0.15 -3.63
CA LYS A 6 -15.50 -1.56 -3.58
C LYS A 6 -14.89 -2.28 -4.77
N ALA A 7 -14.16 -3.37 -4.51
CA ALA A 7 -13.60 -4.23 -5.54
C ALA A 7 -14.32 -5.57 -5.54
N ASP A 8 -14.53 -6.12 -6.74
CA ASP A 8 -15.25 -7.38 -6.93
C ASP A 8 -14.30 -8.57 -7.12
N ARG A 9 -13.02 -8.30 -7.36
CA ARG A 9 -11.99 -9.32 -7.59
C ARG A 9 -10.62 -8.81 -7.16
N PRO A 10 -9.67 -9.73 -6.90
CA PRO A 10 -8.27 -9.32 -6.66
C PRO A 10 -7.70 -8.55 -7.86
N ASN A 11 -6.83 -7.61 -7.57
CA ASN A 11 -6.13 -6.81 -8.59
C ASN A 11 -7.04 -5.96 -9.47
N GLN A 12 -8.21 -5.59 -8.97
CA GLN A 12 -9.11 -4.65 -9.66
C GLN A 12 -8.83 -3.21 -9.23
N LYS A 13 -8.69 -2.99 -7.95
CA LYS A 13 -8.47 -1.66 -7.37
C LYS A 13 -7.41 -1.73 -6.28
N TRP A 14 -6.32 -1.03 -6.51
CA TRP A 14 -5.25 -0.85 -5.54
C TRP A 14 -5.25 0.59 -5.03
N VAL A 15 -4.83 0.78 -3.78
CA VAL A 15 -4.51 2.09 -3.23
C VAL A 15 -3.04 2.13 -2.84
N THR A 16 -2.42 3.29 -2.97
CA THR A 16 -1.02 3.49 -2.60
C THR A 16 -0.86 4.76 -1.78
N ASP A 17 0.06 4.73 -0.83
CA ASP A 17 0.41 5.89 -0.02
C ASP A 17 1.78 5.69 0.60
N ILE A 18 2.33 6.78 1.14
CA ILE A 18 3.60 6.79 1.86
C ILE A 18 3.36 7.28 3.28
N SER A 19 3.97 6.62 4.26
CA SER A 19 4.03 7.12 5.62
C SER A 19 5.48 7.12 6.10
N TYR A 20 5.75 7.82 7.19
CA TYR A 20 7.07 7.82 7.80
C TYR A 20 7.06 7.11 9.13
N ILE A 21 8.16 6.43 9.44
CA ILE A 21 8.37 5.67 10.66
C ILE A 21 9.55 6.32 11.39
N PRO A 22 9.33 6.92 12.57
CA PRO A 22 10.42 7.56 13.29
C PRO A 22 11.36 6.54 13.90
N THR A 23 12.67 6.79 13.77
CA THR A 23 13.72 6.03 14.43
C THR A 23 14.72 7.01 15.05
N LYS A 24 15.62 6.52 15.87
CA LYS A 24 16.68 7.38 16.40
C LYS A 24 17.66 7.87 15.33
N GLN A 25 17.71 7.20 14.18
CA GLN A 25 18.53 7.63 13.03
C GLN A 25 17.82 8.62 12.10
N GLY A 26 16.53 8.85 12.32
CA GLY A 26 15.70 9.70 11.47
C GLY A 26 14.43 8.99 11.01
N PHE A 27 13.76 9.56 10.01
CA PHE A 27 12.54 8.97 9.45
C PHE A 27 12.86 7.93 8.38
N LEU A 28 12.27 6.75 8.51
CA LEU A 28 12.22 5.77 7.44
C LEU A 28 10.87 5.91 6.74
N TYR A 29 10.87 6.06 5.42
CA TYR A 29 9.65 6.21 4.63
C TYR A 29 9.20 4.84 4.14
N LEU A 30 7.91 4.57 4.27
CA LEU A 30 7.28 3.32 3.87
C LEU A 30 6.22 3.60 2.81
N SER A 31 6.43 3.05 1.62
CA SER A 31 5.46 3.09 0.52
C SER A 31 4.78 1.74 0.43
N VAL A 32 3.45 1.72 0.35
CA VAL A 32 2.67 0.48 0.27
C VAL A 32 1.69 0.53 -0.90
N ILE A 33 1.36 -0.64 -1.40
CA ILE A 33 0.21 -0.86 -2.28
C ILE A 33 -0.68 -1.89 -1.62
N ARG A 34 -1.96 -1.53 -1.46
CA ARG A 34 -2.98 -2.36 -0.82
C ARG A 34 -4.07 -2.69 -1.81
N ASP A 35 -4.49 -3.95 -1.85
CA ASP A 35 -5.61 -4.37 -2.67
C ASP A 35 -6.92 -4.14 -1.92
N LEU A 36 -7.86 -3.44 -2.53
CA LEU A 36 -9.14 -3.13 -1.91
C LEU A 36 -10.10 -4.33 -1.87
N TYR A 37 -9.79 -5.40 -2.59
CA TYR A 37 -10.63 -6.60 -2.55
C TYR A 37 -10.50 -7.33 -1.22
N ASP A 38 -9.29 -7.63 -0.80
CA ASP A 38 -9.01 -8.44 0.40
C ASP A 38 -8.26 -7.67 1.49
N ASN A 39 -7.85 -6.44 1.22
CA ASN A 39 -7.05 -5.58 2.08
C ASN A 39 -5.61 -6.04 2.28
N SER A 40 -5.12 -6.99 1.47
CA SER A 40 -3.73 -7.43 1.55
C SER A 40 -2.77 -6.33 1.09
N ILE A 41 -1.58 -6.32 1.67
CA ILE A 41 -0.47 -5.50 1.19
C ILE A 41 0.22 -6.27 0.08
N ILE A 42 0.06 -5.79 -1.15
CA ILE A 42 0.61 -6.45 -2.34
C ILE A 42 2.11 -6.25 -2.42
N ALA A 43 2.56 -5.03 -2.16
CA ALA A 43 3.97 -4.68 -2.20
C ALA A 43 4.24 -3.50 -1.28
N TYR A 44 5.47 -3.41 -0.82
CA TYR A 44 5.94 -2.27 -0.03
C TYR A 44 7.43 -2.11 -0.21
N LYS A 45 7.90 -0.88 -0.05
CA LYS A 45 9.32 -0.52 -0.10
C LYS A 45 9.61 0.54 0.96
N THR A 46 10.83 0.55 1.45
CA THR A 46 11.30 1.56 2.40
C THR A 46 12.47 2.34 1.81
N ALA A 47 12.62 3.58 2.25
CA ALA A 47 13.74 4.42 1.88
C ALA A 47 13.98 5.46 2.98
N THR A 48 15.19 6.00 3.02
CA THR A 48 15.54 7.07 3.94
C THR A 48 15.15 8.45 3.42
N GLN A 49 14.68 8.53 2.19
CA GLN A 49 14.20 9.77 1.56
C GLN A 49 12.86 9.50 0.86
N GLN A 50 11.98 10.49 0.91
CA GLN A 50 10.68 10.42 0.26
C GLN A 50 10.83 10.87 -1.20
N THR A 51 11.18 9.95 -2.07
CA THR A 51 11.46 10.22 -3.48
C THR A 51 10.42 9.59 -4.39
N ILE A 52 10.40 10.05 -5.65
CA ILE A 52 9.58 9.44 -6.71
C ILE A 52 9.97 7.97 -6.91
N ASN A 53 11.27 7.66 -6.87
CA ASN A 53 11.76 6.29 -7.04
C ASN A 53 11.21 5.31 -6.01
N LEU A 54 10.95 5.77 -4.79
CA LEU A 54 10.33 4.91 -3.77
C LEU A 54 8.97 4.39 -4.25
N VAL A 55 8.14 5.27 -4.79
CA VAL A 55 6.83 4.91 -5.33
C VAL A 55 6.97 4.02 -6.57
N LEU A 56 7.84 4.38 -7.50
CA LEU A 56 8.03 3.60 -8.73
C LEU A 56 8.50 2.17 -8.42
N ASN A 57 9.43 2.03 -7.48
CA ASN A 57 9.92 0.72 -7.07
C ASN A 57 8.83 -0.12 -6.40
N THR A 58 7.93 0.51 -5.66
CA THR A 58 6.79 -0.17 -5.06
C THR A 58 5.85 -0.72 -6.14
N ILE A 59 5.56 0.09 -7.16
CA ILE A 59 4.71 -0.33 -8.29
C ILE A 59 5.36 -1.47 -9.06
N ARG A 60 6.66 -1.37 -9.34
CA ARG A 60 7.40 -2.44 -10.02
C ARG A 60 7.37 -3.75 -9.24
N ALA A 61 7.52 -3.68 -7.91
CA ALA A 61 7.45 -4.86 -7.06
C ALA A 61 6.05 -5.49 -7.09
N ALA A 62 5.01 -4.68 -7.04
CA ALA A 62 3.63 -5.17 -7.12
C ALA A 62 3.37 -5.85 -8.46
N LYS A 63 3.83 -5.25 -9.55
CA LYS A 63 3.64 -5.77 -10.89
C LYS A 63 4.39 -7.08 -11.12
N ARG A 64 5.57 -7.23 -10.51
CA ARG A 64 6.32 -8.50 -10.57
C ARG A 64 5.64 -9.61 -9.77
N LYS A 65 5.05 -9.27 -8.64
CA LYS A 65 4.42 -10.24 -7.75
C LYS A 65 3.06 -10.72 -8.26
N GLU A 66 2.27 -9.80 -8.82
CA GLU A 66 0.89 -10.06 -9.23
C GLU A 66 0.76 -10.09 -10.74
N LYS A 67 0.19 -11.18 -11.24
CA LYS A 67 -0.15 -11.31 -12.64
C LYS A 67 -1.50 -10.64 -12.90
N VAL A 68 -1.47 -9.43 -13.43
CA VAL A 68 -2.67 -8.64 -13.69
C VAL A 68 -3.08 -8.86 -15.16
N THR A 69 -4.25 -9.45 -15.37
CA THR A 69 -4.76 -9.77 -16.70
C THR A 69 -5.98 -8.95 -17.12
N GLU A 70 -6.55 -8.18 -16.19
CA GLU A 70 -7.72 -7.36 -16.41
C GLU A 70 -7.43 -5.91 -15.99
N GLU A 71 -8.40 -5.04 -16.23
CA GLU A 71 -8.26 -3.63 -15.87
C GLU A 71 -7.96 -3.45 -14.38
N LEU A 72 -6.93 -2.66 -14.07
CA LEU A 72 -6.50 -2.33 -12.73
C LEU A 72 -6.49 -0.82 -12.55
N GLN A 73 -7.14 -0.34 -11.50
CA GLN A 73 -7.06 1.06 -11.07
C GLN A 73 -6.11 1.16 -9.87
N LEU A 74 -5.28 2.20 -9.89
CA LEU A 74 -4.39 2.54 -8.78
C LEU A 74 -4.75 3.94 -8.26
N HIS A 75 -5.28 4.00 -7.05
CA HIS A 75 -5.70 5.25 -6.42
C HIS A 75 -4.60 5.80 -5.51
N SER A 76 -4.37 7.10 -5.58
CA SER A 76 -3.40 7.82 -4.74
C SER A 76 -3.94 9.19 -4.35
N ASP A 77 -3.24 9.89 -3.46
CA ASP A 77 -3.46 11.33 -3.28
C ASP A 77 -2.78 12.13 -4.41
N GLN A 78 -2.74 13.45 -4.28
CA GLN A 78 -2.12 14.34 -5.28
C GLN A 78 -0.71 14.77 -4.89
N GLY A 79 0.00 13.98 -4.07
CA GLY A 79 1.38 14.25 -3.72
C GLY A 79 2.29 14.31 -4.95
N PHE A 80 3.45 14.98 -4.81
CA PHE A 80 4.34 15.25 -5.96
C PHE A 80 4.80 13.96 -6.63
N GLN A 81 4.93 12.85 -5.90
CA GLN A 81 5.35 11.58 -6.47
C GLN A 81 4.32 11.07 -7.49
N TYR A 82 3.04 11.26 -7.18
CA TYR A 82 1.93 10.71 -7.97
C TYR A 82 1.49 11.63 -9.12
N THR A 83 1.93 12.88 -9.09
CA THR A 83 1.68 13.84 -10.18
C THR A 83 2.87 13.96 -11.14
N SER A 84 3.93 13.19 -10.90
CA SER A 84 5.14 13.24 -11.71
C SER A 84 4.94 12.56 -13.08
N LEU A 85 5.71 13.01 -14.07
CA LEU A 85 5.73 12.37 -15.38
C LEU A 85 6.21 10.93 -15.30
N ALA A 86 7.18 10.64 -14.43
CA ALA A 86 7.70 9.28 -14.25
C ALA A 86 6.62 8.31 -13.76
N TYR A 87 5.77 8.75 -12.82
CA TYR A 87 4.65 7.95 -12.34
C TYR A 87 3.62 7.72 -13.45
N PHE A 88 3.26 8.77 -14.19
CA PHE A 88 2.36 8.67 -15.34
C PHE A 88 2.87 7.67 -16.37
N ASN A 89 4.15 7.79 -16.75
CA ASN A 89 4.74 6.92 -17.77
C ASN A 89 4.78 5.46 -17.32
N LEU A 90 5.14 5.19 -16.06
CA LEU A 90 5.23 3.83 -15.55
C LEU A 90 3.85 3.18 -15.47
N THR A 91 2.87 3.86 -14.90
CA THR A 91 1.51 3.32 -14.79
C THR A 91 0.91 3.09 -16.16
N GLN A 92 1.12 4.00 -17.11
CA GLN A 92 0.65 3.83 -18.47
C GLN A 92 1.31 2.64 -19.17
N SER A 93 2.62 2.47 -18.99
CA SER A 93 3.34 1.32 -19.57
C SER A 93 2.83 -0.03 -19.07
N TYR A 94 2.31 -0.06 -17.85
CA TYR A 94 1.73 -1.26 -17.24
C TYR A 94 0.22 -1.41 -17.50
N GLY A 95 -0.39 -0.47 -18.22
CA GLY A 95 -1.84 -0.49 -18.45
C GLY A 95 -2.66 -0.22 -17.20
N ILE A 96 -2.10 0.45 -16.20
CA ILE A 96 -2.77 0.79 -14.96
C ILE A 96 -3.50 2.13 -15.13
N THR A 97 -4.79 2.15 -14.80
CA THR A 97 -5.58 3.38 -14.81
C THR A 97 -5.36 4.13 -13.50
N GLN A 98 -4.90 5.37 -13.60
CA GLN A 98 -4.71 6.22 -12.43
C GLN A 98 -6.04 6.76 -11.92
N SER A 99 -6.14 6.85 -10.59
CA SER A 99 -7.22 7.53 -9.91
C SER A 99 -6.60 8.34 -8.76
N MET A 100 -7.07 9.57 -8.55
CA MET A 100 -6.52 10.43 -7.49
C MET A 100 -7.63 10.94 -6.60
N SER A 101 -7.34 11.05 -5.29
CA SER A 101 -8.25 11.69 -4.36
C SER A 101 -8.38 13.17 -4.70
N ARG A 102 -9.56 13.72 -4.44
CA ARG A 102 -9.81 15.14 -4.64
C ARG A 102 -8.96 15.95 -3.67
N ARG A 103 -8.43 17.06 -4.16
CA ARG A 103 -7.56 17.92 -3.36
C ARG A 103 -8.29 18.37 -2.09
N GLY A 104 -7.64 18.18 -0.94
CA GLY A 104 -8.18 18.57 0.36
C GLY A 104 -9.34 17.72 0.87
N ASN A 105 -9.61 16.57 0.25
CA ASN A 105 -10.68 15.66 0.69
C ASN A 105 -10.09 14.46 1.41
N PRO A 106 -10.15 14.40 2.77
CA PRO A 106 -9.55 13.32 3.53
C PRO A 106 -10.24 11.97 3.31
N TYR A 107 -11.52 11.95 2.96
CA TYR A 107 -12.26 10.70 2.76
C TYR A 107 -11.77 9.92 1.55
N ASP A 108 -11.26 10.62 0.53
CA ASP A 108 -10.81 9.96 -0.69
C ASP A 108 -9.55 9.13 -0.50
N ASN A 109 -8.78 9.34 0.60
CA ASN A 109 -7.55 8.62 0.87
C ASN A 109 -7.59 7.79 2.16
N ALA A 110 -8.75 7.72 2.82
CA ALA A 110 -8.89 7.07 4.13
C ALA A 110 -8.51 5.57 4.09
N LEU A 111 -8.75 4.90 2.97
CA LEU A 111 -8.48 3.45 2.86
C LEU A 111 -6.99 3.14 2.84
N ALA A 112 -6.17 3.97 2.19
CA ALA A 112 -4.72 3.82 2.24
C ALA A 112 -4.20 4.15 3.65
N GLU A 113 -4.70 5.21 4.27
CA GLU A 113 -4.32 5.63 5.62
C GLU A 113 -4.70 4.60 6.69
N ASN A 114 -5.76 3.83 6.47
CA ASN A 114 -6.23 2.81 7.40
C ASN A 114 -5.14 1.79 7.73
N PHE A 115 -4.41 1.30 6.74
CA PHE A 115 -3.32 0.36 6.99
C PHE A 115 -2.24 0.97 7.88
N PHE A 116 -1.83 2.22 7.61
CA PHE A 116 -0.80 2.88 8.41
C PHE A 116 -1.25 3.08 9.85
N SER A 117 -2.51 3.40 10.07
CA SER A 117 -3.08 3.51 11.42
C SER A 117 -2.98 2.18 12.16
N ILE A 118 -3.33 1.09 11.51
CA ILE A 118 -3.24 -0.26 12.09
C ILE A 118 -1.79 -0.61 12.41
N LEU A 119 -0.87 -0.40 11.47
CA LEU A 119 0.56 -0.65 11.67
C LEU A 119 1.11 0.12 12.85
N LYS A 120 0.80 1.42 12.94
CA LYS A 120 1.31 2.27 14.01
C LYS A 120 0.74 1.87 15.36
N THR A 121 -0.54 1.63 15.45
CA THR A 121 -1.21 1.27 16.69
C THR A 121 -0.78 -0.11 17.19
N GLU A 122 -0.73 -1.10 16.31
CA GLU A 122 -0.45 -2.49 16.71
C GLU A 122 1.03 -2.78 16.88
N CYS A 123 1.90 -1.99 16.22
CA CYS A 123 3.32 -2.31 16.17
C CYS A 123 4.21 -1.11 16.55
N ILE A 124 4.22 -0.06 15.73
CA ILE A 124 5.24 0.99 15.80
C ILE A 124 5.20 1.76 17.12
N HIS A 125 4.03 2.15 17.59
CA HIS A 125 3.90 2.92 18.83
C HIS A 125 4.27 2.13 20.11
N ARG A 126 4.45 0.83 19.99
CA ARG A 126 4.82 -0.05 21.11
C ARG A 126 6.31 -0.26 21.24
N ILE A 127 7.12 0.25 20.31
CA ILE A 127 8.55 -0.01 20.21
C ILE A 127 9.30 1.30 20.01
N LYS A 128 10.49 1.41 20.63
CA LYS A 128 11.43 2.49 20.34
C LYS A 128 12.44 2.01 19.34
N LEU A 129 12.25 2.35 18.08
CA LEU A 129 13.11 1.92 16.99
C LEU A 129 14.45 2.67 17.04
N GLN A 130 15.56 1.94 17.06
CA GLN A 130 16.90 2.49 17.20
C GLN A 130 17.53 2.82 15.83
N SER A 131 17.20 2.04 14.81
CA SER A 131 17.86 2.15 13.51
C SER A 131 16.90 1.89 12.37
N PHE A 132 17.32 2.28 11.16
CA PHE A 132 16.59 1.96 9.93
C PHE A 132 16.49 0.45 9.72
N ASN A 133 17.56 -0.29 9.99
CA ASN A 133 17.55 -1.75 9.82
C ASN A 133 16.58 -2.43 10.77
N GLU A 134 16.51 -1.98 12.02
CA GLU A 134 15.53 -2.49 12.98
C GLU A 134 14.10 -2.20 12.51
N ALA A 135 13.87 -0.97 12.03
CA ALA A 135 12.55 -0.59 11.51
C ALA A 135 12.15 -1.44 10.31
N ARG A 136 13.05 -1.69 9.37
CA ARG A 136 12.78 -2.55 8.21
C ARG A 136 12.41 -3.97 8.65
N LYS A 137 13.14 -4.53 9.60
CA LYS A 137 12.85 -5.87 10.11
C LYS A 137 11.47 -5.93 10.76
N VAL A 138 11.14 -4.96 11.59
CA VAL A 138 9.84 -4.88 12.27
C VAL A 138 8.71 -4.74 11.26
N ILE A 139 8.89 -3.91 10.23
CA ILE A 139 7.90 -3.72 9.16
C ILE A 139 7.70 -5.03 8.38
N ASP A 140 8.79 -5.70 8.00
CA ASP A 140 8.71 -6.97 7.28
C ASP A 140 7.93 -8.02 8.08
N GLU A 141 8.24 -8.17 9.36
CA GLU A 141 7.56 -9.10 10.25
C GLU A 141 6.08 -8.74 10.43
N TYR A 142 5.78 -7.46 10.59
CA TYR A 142 4.39 -7.02 10.76
C TYR A 142 3.56 -7.23 9.50
N ILE A 143 4.07 -6.89 8.33
CA ILE A 143 3.32 -7.07 7.07
C ILE A 143 3.08 -8.54 6.79
N TYR A 144 4.05 -9.42 7.09
CA TYR A 144 3.82 -10.85 7.01
C TYR A 144 2.67 -11.29 7.93
N PHE A 145 2.69 -10.85 9.18
CA PHE A 145 1.63 -11.12 10.15
C PHE A 145 0.27 -10.58 9.67
N TYR A 146 0.25 -9.32 9.20
CA TYR A 146 -0.96 -8.67 8.72
C TYR A 146 -1.60 -9.45 7.57
N ASN A 147 -0.81 -9.86 6.59
CA ASN A 147 -1.32 -10.56 5.42
C ASN A 147 -1.75 -12.01 5.72
N ASN A 148 -1.00 -12.70 6.56
CA ASN A 148 -1.10 -14.17 6.66
C ASN A 148 -1.66 -14.68 7.98
N GLN A 149 -1.69 -13.87 9.04
CA GLN A 149 -2.06 -14.32 10.38
C GLN A 149 -3.11 -13.46 11.05
N ARG A 150 -3.20 -12.19 10.70
CA ARG A 150 -4.15 -11.25 11.30
C ARG A 150 -5.54 -11.43 10.68
N ILE A 151 -6.50 -11.88 11.48
CA ILE A 151 -7.88 -12.10 11.04
C ILE A 151 -8.63 -10.77 10.98
N GLN A 152 -9.29 -10.50 9.85
CA GLN A 152 -10.17 -9.35 9.69
C GLN A 152 -11.55 -9.65 10.28
N LEU A 153 -12.13 -8.68 11.00
CA LEU A 153 -13.44 -8.87 11.63
C LEU A 153 -14.55 -9.14 10.61
N LYS A 154 -14.51 -8.45 9.49
CA LYS A 154 -15.58 -8.52 8.47
C LYS A 154 -15.61 -9.88 7.77
N THR A 155 -14.47 -10.42 7.38
CA THR A 155 -14.39 -11.65 6.60
C THR A 155 -14.18 -12.89 7.45
N LYS A 156 -13.73 -12.72 8.70
CA LYS A 156 -13.29 -13.80 9.61
C LYS A 156 -12.07 -14.56 9.09
N LEU A 157 -11.35 -13.99 8.13
CA LEU A 157 -10.17 -14.57 7.48
C LEU A 157 -9.03 -13.54 7.45
N THR A 158 -7.82 -14.03 7.26
CA THR A 158 -6.70 -13.13 6.95
C THR A 158 -6.86 -12.59 5.52
N PRO A 159 -6.21 -11.46 5.18
CA PRO A 159 -6.26 -10.95 3.81
C PRO A 159 -5.90 -12.00 2.76
N ILE A 160 -4.83 -12.76 2.98
CA ILE A 160 -4.39 -13.77 1.99
C ILE A 160 -5.35 -14.96 1.92
N GLU A 161 -5.90 -15.42 3.04
CA GLU A 161 -6.91 -16.47 3.03
C GLU A 161 -8.14 -16.05 2.22
N TYR A 162 -8.62 -14.82 2.42
CA TYR A 162 -9.76 -14.30 1.67
C TYR A 162 -9.43 -14.20 0.17
N ARG A 163 -8.21 -13.76 -0.17
CA ARG A 163 -7.74 -13.66 -1.56
C ARG A 163 -7.75 -15.02 -2.25
N ARG A 164 -7.29 -16.06 -1.55
CA ARG A 164 -7.21 -17.42 -2.11
C ARG A 164 -8.57 -18.07 -2.35
N GLN A 165 -9.62 -17.56 -1.73
CA GLN A 165 -10.97 -18.06 -1.95
C GLN A 165 -11.61 -17.55 -3.23
N TYR A 166 -11.03 -16.55 -3.87
CA TYR A 166 -11.57 -16.02 -5.11
C TYR A 166 -11.43 -17.05 -6.24
N VAL A 167 -12.55 -17.28 -6.92
CA VAL A 167 -12.61 -18.17 -8.09
C VAL A 167 -13.13 -17.32 -9.26
N ALA A 168 -12.34 -17.25 -10.34
CA ALA A 168 -12.69 -16.48 -11.51
C ALA A 168 -13.84 -17.13 -12.30
#